data_da0e6281639d60031d039c12e4ab79ab
#
_entry.id   da0e6281639d60031d039c12e4ab79ab
#
_cell.length_a   1.000
_cell.length_b   1.000
_cell.length_c   1.000
_cell.angle_alpha   90.00
_cell.angle_beta   90.00
_cell.angle_gamma   90.00
#
_symmetry.space_group_name_H-M   'P 1'
#
loop_
_entity.id
_entity.type
_entity.pdbx_description
1 polymer ?
#
loop_
_entity_poly.entity_id
_entity_poly.type
_entity_poly.pdbx_seq_one_letter_code
_entity_poly.pdbx_strand_id
1 'polypeptide(L)'
;KEIVFESLLWRTLGGKKTGLIFERDGQKIELGASINKASINLDVNPKMPYLSFLAINYNISVIAEVQNWFESCITQSYANPRAENIVLVSKSETTKESLIHALNDVGIDLSGYRYDEDSKHLFTQRTINGKVYELPFEAESDGTKKMIAALPVLMVALQEGRTVVVDELDAKLHPKLLRYVI
;
A
#
# COMPACT_ATOMS: atom_id res chain seq x y z
N LYS A 1 10.25 2.24 22.53
CA LYS A 1 9.02 1.70 23.14
C LYS A 1 9.14 0.17 23.15
N GLU A 2 8.67 -0.46 24.22
CA GLU A 2 8.61 -1.91 24.33
C GLU A 2 7.26 -2.41 23.84
N ILE A 3 7.24 -3.64 23.34
CA ILE A 3 6.01 -4.32 22.92
C ILE A 3 5.38 -4.94 24.15
N VAL A 4 4.20 -4.45 24.50
CA VAL A 4 3.47 -4.90 25.70
C VAL A 4 2.71 -6.18 25.43
N PHE A 5 2.02 -6.22 24.27
CA PHE A 5 1.21 -7.36 23.86
C PHE A 5 1.29 -7.57 22.35
N GLU A 6 1.34 -8.85 21.94
CA GLU A 6 1.34 -9.27 20.54
C GLU A 6 0.72 -10.66 20.44
N SER A 7 -0.19 -10.87 19.50
CA SER A 7 -0.77 -12.20 19.26
C SER A 7 -0.99 -12.46 17.78
N LEU A 8 -0.83 -13.71 17.37
CA LEU A 8 -1.14 -14.20 16.05
C LEU A 8 -2.02 -15.45 16.16
N LEU A 9 -3.17 -15.41 15.49
CA LEU A 9 -4.13 -16.49 15.47
C LEU A 9 -4.39 -16.92 14.03
N TRP A 10 -4.75 -18.18 13.82
CA TRP A 10 -5.27 -18.64 12.54
C TRP A 10 -6.77 -18.91 12.65
N ARG A 11 -7.46 -18.84 11.52
CA ARG A 11 -8.87 -19.19 11.38
C ARG A 11 -9.10 -19.91 10.06
N THR A 12 -9.88 -21.00 10.08
CA THR A 12 -10.28 -21.69 8.85
C THR A 12 -11.23 -20.80 8.04
N LEU A 13 -11.00 -20.71 6.73
CA LEU A 13 -11.87 -19.95 5.82
C LEU A 13 -13.28 -20.57 5.86
N GLY A 14 -14.30 -19.72 6.15
CA GLY A 14 -15.69 -20.19 6.33
C GLY A 14 -15.96 -21.00 7.61
N GLY A 15 -14.94 -21.28 8.42
CA GLY A 15 -15.03 -22.05 9.64
C GLY A 15 -15.16 -21.19 10.91
N LYS A 16 -15.60 -21.86 12.02
CA LYS A 16 -15.66 -21.25 13.36
C LYS A 16 -14.43 -21.55 14.22
N LYS A 17 -13.53 -22.43 13.74
CA LYS A 17 -12.34 -22.81 14.51
C LYS A 17 -11.25 -21.76 14.35
N THR A 18 -10.78 -21.26 15.49
CA THR A 18 -9.58 -20.44 15.61
C THR A 18 -8.55 -21.18 16.44
N GLY A 19 -7.28 -20.98 16.14
CA GLY A 19 -6.19 -21.52 16.93
C GLY A 19 -5.10 -20.47 17.13
N LEU A 20 -4.36 -20.64 18.23
CA LEU A 20 -3.22 -19.80 18.55
C LEU A 20 -2.04 -20.23 17.68
N ILE A 21 -1.33 -19.26 17.10
CA ILE A 21 0.01 -19.43 16.56
C ILE A 21 1.03 -19.02 17.62
N PHE A 22 0.95 -17.79 18.11
CA PHE A 22 1.66 -17.35 19.31
C PHE A 22 0.92 -16.21 20.01
N GLU A 23 1.20 -16.04 21.30
CA GLU A 23 0.82 -14.89 22.10
C GLU A 23 2.00 -14.46 22.96
N ARG A 24 2.21 -13.16 23.04
CA ARG A 24 3.22 -12.53 23.89
C ARG A 24 2.56 -11.49 24.79
N ASP A 25 2.78 -11.61 26.09
CA ASP A 25 2.39 -10.63 27.10
C ASP A 25 3.64 -10.24 27.89
N GLY A 26 4.18 -9.07 27.60
CA GLY A 26 5.48 -8.62 28.06
C GLY A 26 6.60 -9.60 27.67
N GLN A 27 7.17 -10.31 28.66
CA GLN A 27 8.22 -11.31 28.45
C GLN A 27 7.67 -12.75 28.36
N LYS A 28 6.42 -12.94 28.71
CA LYS A 28 5.80 -14.28 28.64
C LYS A 28 5.33 -14.57 27.22
N ILE A 29 5.82 -15.68 26.66
CA ILE A 29 5.46 -16.11 25.29
C ILE A 29 4.80 -17.49 25.37
N GLU A 30 3.63 -17.60 24.76
CA GLU A 30 2.90 -18.83 24.57
C GLU A 30 2.86 -19.18 23.08
N LEU A 31 3.26 -20.42 22.73
CA LEU A 31 3.22 -20.94 21.37
C LEU A 31 2.05 -21.89 21.18
N GLY A 32 1.34 -21.73 20.07
CA GLY A 32 0.27 -22.65 19.65
C GLY A 32 0.80 -24.00 19.15
N ALA A 33 -0.13 -24.92 18.87
CA ALA A 33 0.18 -26.26 18.45
C ALA A 33 0.84 -26.38 17.05
N SER A 34 0.74 -25.35 16.23
CA SER A 34 1.35 -25.30 14.90
C SER A 34 2.86 -25.02 14.92
N ILE A 35 3.42 -24.67 16.07
CA ILE A 35 4.86 -24.37 16.25
C ILE A 35 5.50 -25.43 17.15
N ASN A 36 6.62 -25.99 16.71
CA ASN A 36 7.41 -26.91 17.55
C ASN A 36 8.12 -26.15 18.67
N LYS A 37 7.56 -26.23 19.88
CA LYS A 37 8.02 -25.48 21.06
C LYS A 37 9.47 -25.82 21.48
N ALA A 38 9.94 -27.02 21.20
CA ALA A 38 11.25 -27.50 21.65
C ALA A 38 12.45 -26.82 20.94
N SER A 39 12.21 -26.20 19.80
CA SER A 39 13.25 -25.59 18.95
C SER A 39 13.24 -24.07 18.93
N ILE A 40 12.29 -23.43 19.62
CA ILE A 40 12.08 -21.97 19.56
C ILE A 40 12.62 -21.29 20.81
N ASN A 41 13.46 -20.27 20.62
CA ASN A 41 13.90 -19.40 21.70
C ASN A 41 12.76 -18.45 22.11
N LEU A 42 12.47 -18.40 23.40
CA LEU A 42 11.43 -17.55 23.99
C LEU A 42 12.02 -16.27 24.61
N ASP A 43 13.35 -16.16 24.73
CA ASP A 43 14.02 -14.96 25.21
C ASP A 43 14.29 -14.01 24.03
N VAL A 44 13.48 -12.99 23.90
CA VAL A 44 13.49 -12.06 22.77
C VAL A 44 13.52 -10.62 23.26
N ASN A 45 14.28 -9.78 22.57
CA ASN A 45 14.35 -8.35 22.86
C ASN A 45 12.92 -7.75 22.94
N PRO A 46 12.58 -7.05 24.06
CA PRO A 46 11.24 -6.51 24.26
C PRO A 46 10.82 -5.45 23.22
N LYS A 47 11.75 -4.91 22.44
CA LYS A 47 11.48 -3.94 21.37
C LYS A 47 11.30 -4.58 20.00
N MET A 48 11.59 -5.87 19.87
CA MET A 48 11.48 -6.62 18.60
C MET A 48 10.13 -7.32 18.50
N PRO A 49 9.33 -7.12 17.44
CA PRO A 49 8.13 -7.91 17.20
C PRO A 49 8.46 -9.41 17.17
N TYR A 50 7.66 -10.22 17.86
CA TYR A 50 7.92 -11.66 17.92
C TYR A 50 7.69 -12.33 16.57
N LEU A 51 6.73 -11.84 15.78
CA LEU A 51 6.56 -12.25 14.38
C LEU A 51 7.86 -12.08 13.57
N SER A 52 8.48 -10.90 13.67
CA SER A 52 9.74 -10.61 12.96
C SER A 52 10.88 -11.49 13.45
N PHE A 53 10.95 -11.73 14.77
CA PHE A 53 11.95 -12.61 15.35
C PHE A 53 11.80 -14.05 14.82
N LEU A 54 10.59 -14.59 14.78
CA LEU A 54 10.31 -15.90 14.24
C LEU A 54 10.64 -16.00 12.75
N ALA A 55 10.26 -15.00 11.98
CA ALA A 55 10.49 -14.95 10.54
C ALA A 55 11.99 -14.93 10.16
N ILE A 56 12.79 -14.21 10.94
CA ILE A 56 14.25 -14.08 10.68
C ILE A 56 15.03 -15.34 11.10
N ASN A 57 14.62 -15.98 12.21
CA ASN A 57 15.44 -17.02 12.84
C ASN A 57 14.97 -18.44 12.56
N TYR A 58 13.72 -18.63 12.07
CA TYR A 58 13.11 -19.94 11.93
C TYR A 58 12.37 -20.08 10.60
N ASN A 59 12.48 -21.25 9.99
CA ASN A 59 11.73 -21.59 8.78
C ASN A 59 10.37 -22.24 9.16
N ILE A 60 9.39 -21.40 9.49
CA ILE A 60 8.05 -21.81 9.88
C ILE A 60 7.07 -21.35 8.81
N SER A 61 6.43 -22.28 8.10
CA SER A 61 5.58 -21.96 6.92
C SER A 61 4.49 -20.92 7.22
N VAL A 62 3.76 -21.07 8.32
CA VAL A 62 2.69 -20.12 8.70
C VAL A 62 3.24 -18.74 9.03
N ILE A 63 4.43 -18.62 9.56
CA ILE A 63 5.09 -17.32 9.81
C ILE A 63 5.54 -16.69 8.48
N ALA A 64 6.12 -17.49 7.60
CA ALA A 64 6.54 -17.03 6.27
C ALA A 64 5.33 -16.53 5.43
N GLU A 65 4.19 -17.22 5.48
CA GLU A 65 2.94 -16.78 4.82
C GLU A 65 2.48 -15.41 5.33
N VAL A 66 2.48 -15.21 6.64
CA VAL A 66 2.08 -13.93 7.25
C VAL A 66 3.08 -12.82 6.91
N GLN A 67 4.39 -13.11 6.95
CA GLN A 67 5.41 -12.15 6.56
C GLN A 67 5.27 -11.74 5.09
N ASN A 68 5.12 -12.69 4.19
CA ASN A 68 4.91 -12.44 2.76
C ASN A 68 3.66 -11.57 2.51
N TRP A 69 2.59 -11.79 3.29
CA TRP A 69 1.41 -10.94 3.20
C TRP A 69 1.74 -9.48 3.61
N PHE A 70 2.44 -9.27 4.74
CA PHE A 70 2.86 -7.93 5.14
C PHE A 70 3.80 -7.28 4.13
N GLU A 71 4.74 -8.02 3.57
CA GLU A 71 5.67 -7.54 2.53
C GLU A 71 4.93 -7.19 1.22
N SER A 72 3.82 -7.86 0.94
CA SER A 72 2.96 -7.55 -0.20
C SER A 72 2.09 -6.31 0.01
N CYS A 73 1.88 -5.86 1.25
CA CYS A 73 1.09 -4.67 1.53
C CYS A 73 1.78 -3.41 1.00
N ILE A 74 1.01 -2.55 0.35
CA ILE A 74 1.46 -1.24 -0.09
C ILE A 74 1.04 -0.23 0.97
N THR A 75 2.00 0.39 1.66
CA THR A 75 1.71 1.45 2.63
C THR A 75 2.01 2.80 2.00
N GLN A 76 1.02 3.69 1.97
CA GLN A 76 1.13 5.03 1.39
C GLN A 76 0.56 6.09 2.32
N SER A 77 1.25 7.23 2.39
CA SER A 77 0.73 8.45 3.01
C SER A 77 0.59 9.53 1.95
N TYR A 78 -0.59 10.10 1.84
CA TYR A 78 -0.89 11.17 0.88
C TYR A 78 -0.90 12.56 1.51
N ALA A 79 -0.28 12.74 2.67
CA ALA A 79 0.03 14.07 3.21
C ALA A 79 0.85 14.89 2.20
N ASN A 80 1.84 14.23 1.57
CA ASN A 80 2.68 14.80 0.51
C ASN A 80 2.64 13.88 -0.73
N PRO A 81 1.68 14.05 -1.64
CA PRO A 81 1.55 13.22 -2.83
C PRO A 81 2.77 13.36 -3.74
N ARG A 82 3.29 12.23 -4.21
CA ARG A 82 4.49 12.16 -5.05
C ARG A 82 4.13 11.91 -6.51
N ALA A 83 4.72 12.70 -7.41
CA ALA A 83 4.55 12.53 -8.85
C ALA A 83 5.11 11.19 -9.36
N GLU A 84 6.16 10.67 -8.73
CA GLU A 84 6.84 9.44 -9.13
C GLU A 84 5.94 8.20 -9.10
N ASN A 85 4.85 8.22 -8.34
CA ASN A 85 3.89 7.11 -8.30
C ASN A 85 3.29 6.82 -9.70
N ILE A 86 3.21 7.80 -10.58
CA ILE A 86 2.70 7.61 -11.94
C ILE A 86 3.60 6.70 -12.78
N VAL A 87 4.89 6.62 -12.47
CA VAL A 87 5.87 5.76 -13.16
C VAL A 87 5.52 4.28 -12.98
N LEU A 88 4.82 3.92 -11.89
CA LEU A 88 4.39 2.53 -11.65
C LEU A 88 3.50 1.98 -12.77
N VAL A 89 2.71 2.84 -13.40
CA VAL A 89 1.78 2.46 -14.47
C VAL A 89 2.18 2.96 -15.85
N SER A 90 3.23 3.78 -15.97
CA SER A 90 3.68 4.33 -17.26
C SER A 90 4.47 3.36 -18.13
N LYS A 91 4.56 2.08 -17.74
CA LYS A 91 5.32 1.05 -18.45
C LYS A 91 4.70 0.60 -19.77
N SER A 92 3.41 0.86 -20.00
CA SER A 92 2.73 0.55 -21.26
C SER A 92 1.75 1.67 -21.61
N GLU A 93 1.55 1.92 -22.90
CA GLU A 93 0.57 2.92 -23.38
C GLU A 93 -0.85 2.56 -22.91
N THR A 94 -1.24 1.28 -22.96
CA THR A 94 -2.56 0.82 -22.51
C THR A 94 -2.82 1.15 -21.04
N THR A 95 -1.80 1.02 -20.20
CA THR A 95 -1.93 1.34 -18.77
C THR A 95 -2.00 2.85 -18.56
N LYS A 96 -1.26 3.62 -19.38
CA LYS A 96 -1.30 5.08 -19.38
C LYS A 96 -2.67 5.60 -19.79
N GLU A 97 -3.24 5.05 -20.87
CA GLU A 97 -4.60 5.38 -21.32
C GLU A 97 -5.64 5.06 -20.24
N SER A 98 -5.54 3.89 -19.59
CA SER A 98 -6.43 3.51 -18.50
C SER A 98 -6.36 4.48 -17.32
N LEU A 99 -5.15 4.95 -16.97
CA LEU A 99 -4.98 5.95 -15.91
C LEU A 99 -5.59 7.30 -16.30
N ILE A 100 -5.36 7.77 -17.53
CA ILE A 100 -5.96 9.02 -18.04
C ILE A 100 -7.49 8.91 -18.03
N HIS A 101 -8.04 7.78 -18.47
CA HIS A 101 -9.48 7.54 -18.44
C HIS A 101 -10.02 7.60 -17.01
N ALA A 102 -9.38 6.91 -16.06
CA ALA A 102 -9.79 6.92 -14.65
C ALA A 102 -9.72 8.32 -14.03
N LEU A 103 -8.71 9.14 -14.39
CA LEU A 103 -8.61 10.53 -13.94
C LEU A 103 -9.74 11.40 -14.51
N ASN A 104 -10.07 11.21 -15.79
CA ASN A 104 -11.15 11.92 -16.45
C ASN A 104 -12.54 11.55 -15.87
N ASP A 105 -12.77 10.27 -15.54
CA ASP A 105 -14.01 9.79 -14.91
C ASP A 105 -14.29 10.47 -13.57
N VAL A 106 -13.23 10.81 -12.83
CA VAL A 106 -13.37 11.55 -11.57
C VAL A 106 -13.38 13.08 -11.75
N GLY A 107 -13.40 13.56 -13.01
CA GLY A 107 -13.51 14.98 -13.34
C GLY A 107 -12.17 15.71 -13.36
N ILE A 108 -11.05 15.00 -13.47
CA ILE A 108 -9.72 15.57 -13.68
C ILE A 108 -9.43 15.49 -15.18
N ASP A 109 -9.76 16.56 -15.91
CA ASP A 109 -9.67 16.62 -17.37
C ASP A 109 -8.21 16.69 -17.83
N LEU A 110 -7.66 15.52 -18.22
CA LEU A 110 -6.32 15.38 -18.76
C LEU A 110 -6.36 14.70 -20.13
N SER A 111 -5.60 15.23 -21.09
CA SER A 111 -5.35 14.57 -22.37
C SER A 111 -4.08 13.70 -22.37
N GLY A 112 -3.23 13.84 -21.36
CA GLY A 112 -2.00 13.07 -21.22
C GLY A 112 -1.14 13.54 -20.06
N TYR A 113 0.03 12.94 -19.97
CA TYR A 113 1.09 13.38 -19.06
C TYR A 113 2.46 13.01 -19.63
N ARG A 114 3.47 13.74 -19.18
CA ARG A 114 4.88 13.46 -19.46
C ARG A 114 5.68 13.48 -18.16
N TYR A 115 6.37 12.39 -17.89
CA TYR A 115 7.31 12.31 -16.77
C TYR A 115 8.73 12.42 -17.31
N ASP A 116 9.49 13.36 -16.79
CA ASP A 116 10.90 13.57 -17.10
C ASP A 116 11.74 12.84 -16.05
N GLU A 117 12.39 11.76 -16.46
CA GLU A 117 13.18 10.93 -15.57
C GLU A 117 14.46 11.60 -15.07
N ASP A 118 15.03 12.51 -15.85
CA ASP A 118 16.26 13.21 -15.49
C ASP A 118 15.99 14.27 -14.40
N SER A 119 14.98 15.10 -14.61
CA SER A 119 14.60 16.14 -13.68
C SER A 119 13.64 15.67 -12.57
N LYS A 120 13.07 14.44 -12.68
CA LYS A 120 12.02 13.89 -11.79
C LYS A 120 10.75 14.75 -11.76
N HIS A 121 10.46 15.49 -12.84
CA HIS A 121 9.28 16.32 -12.94
C HIS A 121 8.18 15.66 -13.76
N LEU A 122 6.96 15.76 -13.28
CA LEU A 122 5.75 15.38 -13.99
C LEU A 122 5.07 16.63 -14.55
N PHE A 123 4.67 16.54 -15.82
CA PHE A 123 3.85 17.53 -16.51
C PHE A 123 2.52 16.88 -16.89
N THR A 124 1.42 17.49 -16.49
CA THR A 124 0.08 17.15 -16.95
C THR A 124 -0.22 17.85 -18.25
N GLN A 125 -1.00 17.24 -19.13
CA GLN A 125 -1.33 17.77 -20.46
C GLN A 125 -2.84 17.94 -20.59
N ARG A 126 -3.25 19.06 -21.15
CA ARG A 126 -4.65 19.35 -21.50
C ARG A 126 -4.73 19.85 -22.94
N THR A 127 -5.75 19.38 -23.66
CA THR A 127 -5.99 19.85 -25.02
C THR A 127 -7.11 20.89 -25.01
N ILE A 128 -6.77 22.11 -25.35
CA ILE A 128 -7.71 23.24 -25.43
C ILE A 128 -7.69 23.81 -26.87
N ASN A 129 -8.84 23.78 -27.53
CA ASN A 129 -8.96 24.26 -28.93
C ASN A 129 -7.94 23.62 -29.88
N GLY A 130 -7.69 22.30 -29.73
CA GLY A 130 -6.75 21.52 -30.55
C GLY A 130 -5.27 21.77 -30.25
N LYS A 131 -4.93 22.56 -29.23
CA LYS A 131 -3.55 22.79 -28.78
C LYS A 131 -3.33 22.08 -27.42
N VAL A 132 -2.16 21.42 -27.29
CA VAL A 132 -1.74 20.80 -26.04
C VAL A 132 -1.01 21.81 -25.17
N TYR A 133 -1.43 21.92 -23.94
CA TYR A 133 -0.81 22.73 -22.90
C TYR A 133 -0.25 21.83 -21.80
N GLU A 134 0.97 22.11 -21.34
CA GLU A 134 1.59 21.42 -20.22
C GLU A 134 1.52 22.27 -18.95
N LEU A 135 1.21 21.63 -17.83
CA LEU A 135 1.21 22.24 -16.51
C LEU A 135 2.10 21.39 -15.59
N PRO A 136 3.08 21.98 -14.89
CA PRO A 136 3.86 21.25 -13.90
C PRO A 136 2.96 20.68 -12.80
N PHE A 137 3.26 19.46 -12.32
CA PHE A 137 2.51 18.79 -11.25
C PHE A 137 2.35 19.67 -10.01
N GLU A 138 3.37 20.43 -9.67
CA GLU A 138 3.40 21.34 -8.51
C GLU A 138 2.34 22.44 -8.61
N ALA A 139 1.96 22.82 -9.82
CA ALA A 139 0.94 23.84 -10.08
C ALA A 139 -0.50 23.30 -10.09
N GLU A 140 -0.66 21.97 -10.04
CA GLU A 140 -1.98 21.34 -9.92
C GLU A 140 -2.63 21.58 -8.55
N SER A 141 -3.96 21.48 -8.48
CA SER A 141 -4.66 21.52 -7.20
C SER A 141 -4.23 20.36 -6.29
N ASP A 142 -4.32 20.54 -4.98
CA ASP A 142 -3.96 19.46 -4.01
C ASP A 142 -4.78 18.20 -4.23
N GLY A 143 -6.07 18.31 -4.57
CA GLY A 143 -6.92 17.18 -4.89
C GLY A 143 -6.47 16.46 -6.17
N THR A 144 -6.12 17.21 -7.21
CA THR A 144 -5.57 16.66 -8.46
C THR A 144 -4.26 15.93 -8.21
N LYS A 145 -3.33 16.56 -7.46
CA LYS A 145 -2.06 15.93 -7.07
C LYS A 145 -2.25 14.62 -6.34
N LYS A 146 -3.18 14.57 -5.38
CA LYS A 146 -3.50 13.33 -4.65
C LYS A 146 -4.03 12.24 -5.58
N MET A 147 -4.95 12.56 -6.47
CA MET A 147 -5.51 11.57 -7.39
C MET A 147 -4.46 11.04 -8.37
N ILE A 148 -3.61 11.91 -8.91
CA ILE A 148 -2.49 11.53 -9.79
C ILE A 148 -1.51 10.60 -9.05
N ALA A 149 -1.27 10.82 -7.75
CA ALA A 149 -0.39 9.98 -6.97
C ALA A 149 -1.06 8.68 -6.47
N ALA A 150 -2.36 8.71 -6.19
CA ALA A 150 -3.09 7.58 -5.58
C ALA A 150 -3.54 6.53 -6.61
N LEU A 151 -4.13 6.96 -7.74
CA LEU A 151 -4.69 6.05 -8.73
C LEU A 151 -3.68 5.03 -9.26
N PRO A 152 -2.43 5.38 -9.62
CA PRO A 152 -1.45 4.40 -10.07
C PRO A 152 -1.20 3.27 -9.06
N VAL A 153 -1.09 3.61 -7.79
CA VAL A 153 -0.85 2.65 -6.70
C VAL A 153 -2.06 1.73 -6.53
N LEU A 154 -3.27 2.29 -6.58
CA LEU A 154 -4.52 1.52 -6.47
C LEU A 154 -4.71 0.60 -7.68
N MET A 155 -4.39 1.05 -8.89
CA MET A 155 -4.45 0.22 -10.10
C MET A 155 -3.50 -0.97 -10.00
N VAL A 156 -2.26 -0.76 -9.59
CA VAL A 156 -1.27 -1.84 -9.39
C VAL A 156 -1.77 -2.80 -8.30
N ALA A 157 -2.25 -2.29 -7.18
CA ALA A 157 -2.77 -3.11 -6.09
C ALA A 157 -3.94 -3.98 -6.52
N LEU A 158 -4.88 -3.44 -7.30
CA LEU A 158 -6.02 -4.19 -7.84
C LEU A 158 -5.58 -5.27 -8.84
N GLN A 159 -4.63 -4.95 -9.72
CA GLN A 159 -4.11 -5.90 -10.70
C GLN A 159 -3.36 -7.07 -10.05
N GLU A 160 -2.62 -6.80 -8.98
CA GLU A 160 -1.79 -7.78 -8.27
C GLU A 160 -2.51 -8.44 -7.07
N GLY A 161 -3.75 -8.02 -6.76
CA GLY A 161 -4.50 -8.53 -5.62
C GLY A 161 -3.86 -8.17 -4.26
N ARG A 162 -3.20 -6.99 -4.17
CA ARG A 162 -2.46 -6.55 -2.99
C ARG A 162 -3.34 -5.73 -2.05
N THR A 163 -3.01 -5.77 -0.77
CA THR A 163 -3.62 -4.91 0.25
C THR A 163 -2.94 -3.53 0.25
N VAL A 164 -3.75 -2.47 0.26
CA VAL A 164 -3.26 -1.10 0.37
C VAL A 164 -3.67 -0.53 1.72
N VAL A 165 -2.68 -0.02 2.45
CA VAL A 165 -2.88 0.72 3.70
C VAL A 165 -2.60 2.19 3.41
N VAL A 166 -3.62 3.02 3.51
CA VAL A 166 -3.54 4.43 3.13
C VAL A 166 -3.78 5.31 4.33
N ASP A 167 -2.86 6.25 4.55
CA ASP A 167 -3.01 7.32 5.52
C ASP A 167 -3.33 8.65 4.82
N GLU A 168 -4.25 9.43 5.40
CA GLU A 168 -4.67 10.76 4.92
C GLU A 168 -5.24 10.81 3.48
N LEU A 169 -5.85 9.72 3.02
CA LEU A 169 -6.46 9.72 1.67
C LEU A 169 -7.59 10.75 1.56
N ASP A 170 -8.39 10.90 2.60
CA ASP A 170 -9.55 11.79 2.68
C ASP A 170 -9.17 13.28 2.79
N ALA A 171 -8.00 13.57 3.35
CA ALA A 171 -7.55 14.94 3.52
C ALA A 171 -7.42 15.67 2.17
N LYS A 172 -8.10 16.82 2.02
CA LYS A 172 -8.13 17.65 0.82
C LYS A 172 -8.76 17.04 -0.45
N LEU A 173 -9.33 15.83 -0.38
CA LEU A 173 -10.12 15.28 -1.46
C LEU A 173 -11.58 15.77 -1.38
N HIS A 174 -12.13 16.12 -2.54
CA HIS A 174 -13.56 16.38 -2.63
C HIS A 174 -14.34 15.08 -2.35
N PRO A 175 -15.47 15.10 -1.62
CA PRO A 175 -16.22 13.87 -1.28
C PRO A 175 -16.59 12.97 -2.46
N LYS A 176 -16.79 13.55 -3.67
CA LYS A 176 -17.03 12.76 -4.89
C LYS A 176 -15.81 11.92 -5.29
N LEU A 177 -14.60 12.50 -5.18
CA LEU A 177 -13.35 11.81 -5.49
C LEU A 177 -13.08 10.68 -4.48
N LEU A 178 -13.35 10.92 -3.20
CA LEU A 178 -13.21 9.90 -2.16
C LEU A 178 -14.15 8.71 -2.42
N ARG A 179 -15.41 8.95 -2.81
CA ARG A 179 -16.36 7.89 -3.15
C ARG A 179 -15.97 7.06 -4.37
N TYR A 180 -15.16 7.60 -5.26
CA TYR A 180 -14.67 6.86 -6.43
C TYR A 180 -13.55 5.87 -6.04
N VAL A 181 -12.78 6.20 -5.01
CA VAL A 181 -11.62 5.41 -4.57
C VAL A 181 -12.01 4.32 -3.55
N ILE A 182 -13.08 4.53 -2.77
CA ILE A 182 -13.63 3.59 -1.78
C ILE A 182 -14.79 2.81 -2.36
#